data_f158ff694862672ce7a4d4492154150a
#
_entry.id   f158ff694862672ce7a4d4492154150a
#
_cell.length_a   1.000
_cell.length_b   1.000
_cell.length_c   1.000
_cell.angle_alpha   90.00
_cell.angle_beta   90.00
_cell.angle_gamma   90.00
#
_symmetry.space_group_name_H-M   'P 1'
#
loop_
_entity.id
_entity.type
_entity.pdbx_description
1 polymer ?
#
loop_
_entity_poly.entity_id
_entity_poly.type
_entity_poly.pdbx_seq_one_letter_code
_entity_poly.pdbx_strand_id
1 'polypeptide(L)'
;MKRRNTFSKQEILATLQSADSALSHDMIQSEISTVDRATIYRVLNRFHEDGVVHRIVGDDGKHYFALCIACENHIHRHNHFHFRCISCGNVECLKKEIIVSLPDGYVSESFNGMISGRCKECALS
;
A
#
# COMPACT_ATOMS: atom_id res chain seq x y z
N MET A 1 -20.93 -15.96 11.23
CA MET A 1 -19.56 -15.93 10.73
C MET A 1 -19.34 -14.90 9.65
N LYS A 2 -20.28 -14.79 8.72
CA LYS A 2 -20.18 -13.77 7.68
C LYS A 2 -20.18 -12.34 8.25
N ARG A 3 -20.87 -12.12 9.37
CA ARG A 3 -20.89 -10.82 10.01
C ARG A 3 -19.52 -10.37 10.51
N ARG A 4 -18.75 -11.31 11.06
CA ARG A 4 -17.41 -11.02 11.54
C ARG A 4 -16.51 -10.56 10.40
N ASN A 5 -16.56 -11.30 9.30
CA ASN A 5 -15.72 -10.96 8.14
C ASN A 5 -16.09 -9.59 7.59
N THR A 6 -17.39 -9.28 7.55
CA THR A 6 -17.84 -7.99 7.07
C THR A 6 -17.37 -6.86 7.97
N PHE A 7 -17.47 -7.06 9.28
CA PHE A 7 -17.01 -6.06 10.23
C PHE A 7 -15.50 -5.83 10.10
N SER A 8 -14.73 -6.91 10.04
CA SER A 8 -13.29 -6.80 9.92
C SER A 8 -12.88 -6.09 8.64
N LYS A 9 -13.54 -6.42 7.53
CA LYS A 9 -13.27 -5.76 6.25
C LYS A 9 -13.54 -4.27 6.32
N GLN A 10 -14.65 -3.89 6.93
CA GLN A 10 -15.02 -2.48 7.06
C GLN A 10 -14.02 -1.72 7.92
N GLU A 11 -13.59 -2.33 9.02
CA GLU A 11 -12.62 -1.70 9.91
C GLU A 11 -11.28 -1.48 9.22
N ILE A 12 -10.82 -2.50 8.51
CA ILE A 12 -9.53 -2.41 7.81
C ILE A 12 -9.62 -1.40 6.68
N LEU A 13 -10.72 -1.42 5.93
CA LEU A 13 -10.92 -0.48 4.84
C LEU A 13 -10.94 0.96 5.35
N ALA A 14 -11.67 1.19 6.45
CA ALA A 14 -11.75 2.52 7.04
C ALA A 14 -10.38 3.01 7.51
N THR A 15 -9.57 2.11 8.08
CA THR A 15 -8.22 2.44 8.51
C THR A 15 -7.36 2.86 7.34
N LEU A 16 -7.43 2.12 6.24
CA LEU A 16 -6.68 2.45 5.02
C LEU A 16 -7.14 3.77 4.43
N GLN A 17 -8.45 4.03 4.44
CA GLN A 17 -8.99 5.28 3.91
C GLN A 17 -8.55 6.49 4.72
N SER A 18 -8.50 6.34 6.04
CA SER A 18 -8.13 7.42 6.94
C SER A 18 -6.65 7.77 6.89
N ALA A 19 -5.81 6.80 6.56
CA ALA A 19 -4.38 6.95 6.67
C ALA A 19 -3.79 7.85 5.59
N ASP A 20 -4.41 7.92 4.43
CA ASP A 20 -3.91 8.69 3.29
C ASP A 20 -2.47 8.30 2.92
N SER A 21 -2.08 7.11 3.27
CA SER A 21 -0.75 6.57 2.96
C SER A 21 -0.84 5.05 2.98
N ALA A 22 0.21 4.38 2.52
CA ALA A 22 0.26 2.94 2.58
C ALA A 22 0.57 2.50 4.01
N LEU A 23 -0.02 1.40 4.44
CA LEU A 23 0.15 0.90 5.78
C LEU A 23 0.67 -0.53 5.75
N SER A 24 1.60 -0.85 6.65
CA SER A 24 2.04 -2.22 6.84
C SER A 24 1.02 -2.96 7.71
N HIS A 25 1.17 -4.27 7.76
CA HIS A 25 0.33 -5.10 8.61
C HIS A 25 0.40 -4.63 10.08
N ASP A 26 1.61 -4.36 10.56
CA ASP A 26 1.81 -3.93 11.93
C ASP A 26 1.15 -2.59 12.23
N MET A 27 1.20 -1.67 11.28
CA MET A 27 0.55 -0.38 11.44
C MET A 27 -0.96 -0.53 11.55
N ILE A 28 -1.53 -1.39 10.71
CA ILE A 28 -2.98 -1.66 10.77
C ILE A 28 -3.34 -2.31 12.09
N GLN A 29 -2.53 -3.27 12.53
CA GLN A 29 -2.76 -3.98 13.79
C GLN A 29 -2.78 -3.01 14.98
N SER A 30 -1.90 -2.02 14.98
CA SER A 30 -1.87 -1.06 16.08
C SER A 30 -3.06 -0.11 16.06
N GLU A 31 -3.69 0.07 14.91
CA GLU A 31 -4.89 0.91 14.83
C GLU A 31 -6.16 0.15 15.17
N ILE A 32 -6.18 -1.16 14.91
CA ILE A 32 -7.37 -1.99 15.12
C ILE A 32 -7.04 -3.11 16.09
N SER A 33 -7.30 -2.86 17.39
CA SER A 33 -7.02 -3.86 18.40
C SER A 33 -8.11 -4.93 18.49
N THR A 34 -9.26 -4.68 17.88
CA THR A 34 -10.41 -5.58 17.96
C THR A 34 -10.36 -6.73 16.94
N VAL A 35 -9.44 -6.66 15.99
CA VAL A 35 -9.30 -7.68 14.95
C VAL A 35 -7.95 -8.37 15.14
N ASP A 36 -7.96 -9.69 15.14
CA ASP A 36 -6.73 -10.44 15.36
C ASP A 36 -5.84 -10.42 14.12
N ARG A 37 -4.56 -10.68 14.36
CA ARG A 37 -3.52 -10.59 13.34
C ARG A 37 -3.81 -11.45 12.11
N ALA A 38 -4.26 -12.68 12.35
CA ALA A 38 -4.54 -13.60 11.25
C ALA A 38 -5.67 -13.11 10.37
N THR A 39 -6.69 -12.52 10.98
CA THR A 39 -7.83 -11.98 10.25
C THR A 39 -7.42 -10.79 9.40
N ILE A 40 -6.61 -9.89 9.95
CA ILE A 40 -6.10 -8.75 9.21
C ILE A 40 -5.33 -9.24 7.97
N TYR A 41 -4.48 -10.23 8.16
CA TYR A 41 -3.69 -10.79 7.08
C TYR A 41 -4.58 -11.35 5.96
N ARG A 42 -5.61 -12.12 6.34
CA ARG A 42 -6.52 -12.70 5.36
C ARG A 42 -7.31 -11.63 4.60
N VAL A 43 -7.76 -10.61 5.31
CA VAL A 43 -8.53 -9.54 4.68
C VAL A 43 -7.67 -8.74 3.71
N LEU A 44 -6.44 -8.43 4.09
CA LEU A 44 -5.51 -7.71 3.21
C LEU A 44 -5.19 -8.51 1.96
N ASN A 45 -4.97 -9.82 2.11
CA ASN A 45 -4.73 -10.68 0.96
C ASN A 45 -5.94 -10.71 0.02
N ARG A 46 -7.13 -10.76 0.60
CA ARG A 46 -8.35 -10.74 -0.20
C ARG A 46 -8.49 -9.42 -0.94
N PHE A 47 -8.24 -8.31 -0.25
CA PHE A 47 -8.28 -7.00 -0.89
C PHE A 47 -7.28 -6.90 -2.03
N HIS A 48 -6.12 -7.48 -1.84
CA HIS A 48 -5.09 -7.49 -2.88
C HIS A 48 -5.54 -8.32 -4.10
N GLU A 49 -6.12 -9.49 -3.86
CA GLU A 49 -6.64 -10.34 -4.93
C GLU A 49 -7.78 -9.66 -5.69
N ASP A 50 -8.62 -8.93 -4.97
CA ASP A 50 -9.76 -8.25 -5.56
C ASP A 50 -9.41 -6.91 -6.19
N GLY A 51 -8.16 -6.49 -6.11
CA GLY A 51 -7.72 -5.24 -6.69
C GLY A 51 -8.10 -4.00 -5.89
N VAL A 52 -8.54 -4.19 -4.65
CA VAL A 52 -8.93 -3.08 -3.77
C VAL A 52 -7.70 -2.33 -3.27
N VAL A 53 -6.63 -3.06 -3.01
CA VAL A 53 -5.38 -2.47 -2.52
C VAL A 53 -4.21 -2.91 -3.38
N HIS A 54 -3.17 -2.08 -3.37
CA HIS A 54 -1.85 -2.44 -3.89
C HIS A 54 -1.02 -2.99 -2.77
N ARG A 55 -0.21 -3.97 -3.08
CA ARG A 55 0.80 -4.46 -2.16
C ARG A 55 2.16 -3.99 -2.65
N ILE A 56 2.85 -3.26 -1.81
CA ILE A 56 4.15 -2.70 -2.11
C ILE A 56 5.16 -3.31 -1.16
N VAL A 57 6.30 -3.75 -1.69
CA VAL A 57 7.37 -4.28 -0.85
C VAL A 57 8.35 -3.14 -0.59
N GLY A 58 8.51 -2.77 0.67
CA GLY A 58 9.42 -1.71 1.05
C GLY A 58 10.87 -2.15 1.05
N ASP A 59 11.76 -1.19 1.12
CA ASP A 59 13.20 -1.45 1.20
C ASP A 59 13.56 -2.12 2.52
N ASP A 60 12.66 -2.08 3.50
CA ASP A 60 12.82 -2.76 4.79
C ASP A 60 12.32 -4.21 4.75
N GLY A 61 11.86 -4.67 3.59
CA GLY A 61 11.35 -6.02 3.43
C GLY A 61 9.91 -6.20 3.86
N LYS A 62 9.27 -5.18 4.36
CA LYS A 62 7.88 -5.26 4.80
C LYS A 62 6.92 -5.01 3.64
N HIS A 63 5.75 -5.61 3.75
CA HIS A 63 4.68 -5.37 2.78
C HIS A 63 3.81 -4.23 3.26
N TYR A 64 3.53 -3.29 2.37
CA TYR A 64 2.67 -2.15 2.64
C TYR A 64 1.46 -2.24 1.73
N PHE A 65 0.33 -1.81 2.22
CA PHE A 65 -0.93 -1.88 1.49
C PHE A 65 -1.52 -0.48 1.35
N ALA A 66 -1.91 -0.13 0.15
CA ALA A 66 -2.46 1.18 -0.15
C ALA A 66 -3.72 1.03 -0.98
N LEU A 67 -4.71 1.88 -0.69
CA LEU A 67 -5.91 1.92 -1.52
C LEU A 67 -5.57 2.50 -2.88
N CYS A 68 -6.17 1.91 -3.88
CA CYS A 68 -5.90 2.25 -5.27
C CYS A 68 -6.89 3.29 -5.79
N ILE A 69 -6.92 4.45 -5.16
CA ILE A 69 -7.89 5.48 -5.53
C ILE A 69 -7.62 6.02 -6.93
N ALA A 70 -6.36 6.11 -7.31
CA ALA A 70 -5.99 6.62 -8.62
C ALA A 70 -6.21 5.61 -9.76
N CYS A 71 -6.61 4.38 -9.42
CA CYS A 71 -6.76 3.31 -10.40
C CYS A 71 -8.23 2.91 -10.55
N GLU A 72 -9.06 3.90 -10.79
CA GLU A 72 -10.51 3.72 -10.79
C GLU A 72 -11.02 2.74 -11.83
N ASN A 73 -10.24 2.47 -12.86
CA ASN A 73 -10.70 1.62 -13.96
C ASN A 73 -10.24 0.18 -13.84
N HIS A 74 -9.76 -0.23 -12.68
CA HIS A 74 -9.27 -1.58 -12.45
C HIS A 74 -8.17 -2.02 -13.41
N ILE A 75 -7.65 -1.09 -14.17
CA ILE A 75 -6.51 -1.34 -15.03
C ILE A 75 -5.29 -1.04 -14.20
N HIS A 76 -4.77 -2.08 -13.59
CA HIS A 76 -3.62 -1.93 -12.70
C HIS A 76 -2.32 -1.79 -13.50
N ARG A 77 -2.26 -0.79 -14.31
CA ARG A 77 -1.02 -0.41 -14.95
C ARG A 77 -0.43 0.70 -14.12
N HIS A 78 0.18 0.30 -13.05
CA HIS A 78 0.71 1.27 -12.11
C HIS A 78 2.10 1.66 -12.51
N ASN A 79 2.21 2.81 -13.11
CA ASN A 79 3.49 3.41 -13.35
C ASN A 79 3.78 4.48 -12.31
N HIS A 80 3.05 4.47 -11.19
CA HIS A 80 3.34 5.42 -10.14
C HIS A 80 4.20 4.76 -9.08
N PHE A 81 5.05 5.57 -8.50
CA PHE A 81 5.98 5.12 -7.46
C PHE A 81 5.40 5.42 -6.10
N HIS A 82 5.92 4.71 -5.11
CA HIS A 82 5.62 4.95 -3.71
C HIS A 82 6.90 5.40 -3.04
N PHE A 83 6.76 6.17 -1.99
CA PHE A 83 7.91 6.74 -1.30
C PHE A 83 7.83 6.39 0.18
N ARG A 84 8.91 5.83 0.71
CA ARG A 84 9.02 5.55 2.14
C ARG A 84 10.03 6.49 2.76
N CYS A 85 9.58 7.24 3.75
CA CYS A 85 10.46 8.14 4.49
C CYS A 85 11.18 7.35 5.57
N ILE A 86 12.50 7.35 5.52
CA ILE A 86 13.31 6.61 6.51
C ILE A 86 13.30 7.31 7.87
N SER A 87 12.94 8.58 7.93
CA SER A 87 12.90 9.35 9.17
C SER A 87 11.58 9.16 9.93
N CYS A 88 10.45 9.36 9.25
CA CYS A 88 9.15 9.26 9.92
C CYS A 88 8.42 7.95 9.65
N GLY A 89 8.91 7.14 8.72
CA GLY A 89 8.32 5.83 8.43
C GLY A 89 7.09 5.88 7.54
N ASN A 90 6.68 7.06 7.11
CA ASN A 90 5.49 7.20 6.28
C ASN A 90 5.73 6.63 4.89
N VAL A 91 4.74 5.91 4.37
CA VAL A 91 4.80 5.38 3.00
C VAL A 91 3.61 5.95 2.25
N GLU A 92 3.90 6.68 1.19
CA GLU A 92 2.85 7.34 0.43
C GLU A 92 2.97 7.06 -1.06
N CYS A 93 1.84 7.15 -1.75
CA CYS A 93 1.81 7.05 -3.19
C CYS A 93 2.20 8.41 -3.77
N LEU A 94 3.20 8.41 -4.61
CA LEU A 94 3.59 9.64 -5.32
C LEU A 94 2.59 9.84 -6.45
N LYS A 95 1.89 10.96 -6.41
CA LYS A 95 0.83 11.24 -7.38
C LYS A 95 1.38 11.67 -8.74
N LYS A 96 2.67 11.92 -8.79
CA LYS A 96 3.33 12.28 -10.02
C LYS A 96 3.67 11.03 -10.82
N GLU A 97 3.35 11.03 -12.09
CA GLU A 97 3.70 9.92 -12.96
C GLU A 97 5.20 9.92 -13.24
N ILE A 98 5.81 8.78 -13.01
CA ILE A 98 7.24 8.59 -13.27
C ILE A 98 7.36 7.53 -14.33
N ILE A 99 7.97 7.87 -15.46
CA ILE A 99 8.12 6.98 -16.58
C ILE A 99 9.46 6.26 -16.50
N VAL A 100 9.41 4.94 -16.54
CA VAL A 100 10.62 4.12 -16.56
C VAL A 100 10.70 3.46 -17.92
N SER A 101 11.79 3.72 -18.62
CA SER A 101 12.03 3.13 -19.93
C SER A 101 12.96 1.92 -19.80
N LEU A 102 12.57 0.83 -20.43
CA LEU A 102 13.40 -0.37 -20.48
C LEU A 102 14.15 -0.43 -21.81
N PRO A 103 15.30 -1.11 -21.83
CA PRO A 103 15.99 -1.34 -23.09
C PRO A 103 15.12 -2.16 -24.06
N ASP A 104 15.44 -2.06 -25.34
CA ASP A 104 14.70 -2.78 -26.37
C ASP A 104 14.73 -4.28 -26.09
N GLY A 105 13.58 -4.90 -26.28
CA GLY A 105 13.45 -6.34 -26.09
C GLY A 105 13.10 -6.79 -24.69
N TYR A 106 13.07 -5.86 -23.73
CA TYR A 106 12.68 -6.18 -22.36
C TYR A 106 11.18 -6.04 -22.21
N VAL A 107 10.58 -6.99 -21.51
CA VAL A 107 9.15 -6.99 -21.23
C VAL A 107 8.95 -6.93 -19.72
N SER A 108 8.20 -5.93 -19.27
CA SER A 108 7.91 -5.79 -17.84
C SER A 108 6.79 -6.73 -17.43
N GLU A 109 7.05 -7.59 -16.46
CA GLU A 109 6.02 -8.51 -15.93
C GLU A 109 5.45 -8.02 -14.61
N SER A 110 6.25 -7.33 -13.81
CA SER A 110 5.79 -6.79 -12.55
C SER A 110 6.54 -5.50 -12.26
N PHE A 111 5.96 -4.70 -11.38
CA PHE A 111 6.51 -3.40 -11.05
C PHE A 111 6.33 -3.15 -9.56
N ASN A 112 7.44 -2.87 -8.88
CA ASN A 112 7.42 -2.51 -7.47
C ASN A 112 8.22 -1.22 -7.32
N GLY A 113 7.58 -0.10 -7.66
CA GLY A 113 8.24 1.19 -7.62
C GLY A 113 8.28 1.78 -6.23
N MET A 114 9.37 1.57 -5.54
CA MET A 114 9.56 2.09 -4.18
C MET A 114 10.83 2.92 -4.15
N ILE A 115 10.68 4.14 -3.66
CA ILE A 115 11.80 5.05 -3.43
C ILE A 115 11.89 5.31 -1.95
N SER A 116 13.05 5.19 -1.37
CA SER A 116 13.24 5.51 0.04
C SER A 116 14.15 6.72 0.18
N GLY A 117 13.90 7.50 1.22
CA GLY A 117 14.65 8.71 1.47
C GLY A 117 13.99 9.50 2.57
N ARG A 118 14.02 10.83 2.46
CA ARG A 118 13.35 11.69 3.44
C ARG A 118 12.22 12.44 2.75
N CYS A 119 11.05 12.44 3.38
CA CYS A 119 9.91 13.14 2.83
C CYS A 119 10.14 14.65 2.92
N LYS A 120 9.26 15.41 2.28
CA LYS A 120 9.37 16.84 2.19
C LYS A 120 9.56 17.52 3.57
N GLU A 121 8.77 17.08 4.54
CA GLU A 121 8.84 17.64 5.88
C GLU A 121 10.11 17.25 6.62
N CYS A 122 10.50 15.96 6.51
CA CYS A 122 11.72 15.50 7.17
C CYS A 122 12.98 16.05 6.52
N ALA A 123 12.95 16.33 5.24
CA ALA A 123 14.09 16.89 4.53
C ALA A 123 14.36 18.34 4.96
N LEU A 124 13.35 19.05 5.46
CA LEU A 124 13.49 20.42 5.92
C LEU A 124 14.00 20.52 7.35
N SER A 125 14.03 19.42 8.07
CA SER A 125 14.45 19.40 9.49
C SER A 125 15.96 19.40 9.67
#